data_c8a40c4c59af6702ab56b9b44cc5b0ff
#
_entry.id   c8a40c4c59af6702ab56b9b44cc5b0ff
#
_cell.length_a   1.000
_cell.length_b   1.000
_cell.length_c   1.000
_cell.angle_alpha   90.00
_cell.angle_beta   90.00
_cell.angle_gamma   90.00
#
_symmetry.space_group_name_H-M   'P 1'
#
loop_
_entity.id
_entity.type
_entity.pdbx_description
1 polymer ?
#
loop_
_entity_poly.entity_id
_entity_poly.type
_entity_poly.pdbx_seq_one_letter_code
_entity_poly.pdbx_strand_id
1 'polypeptide(L)'
;MRSRFSGAVTSADLLHHVTEVCRHPDFSELRFSILDFRDAKDAVNDEDLLEVRAQIIGAQVTNPHILVAALTTDPGVIEHLTRFIRLGALNRQIQVFSTPELAMDWIAEQSMFRLH
;
A
#
# COMPACT_ATOMS: atom_id res chain seq x y z
N MET A 1 6.18 -5.73 -7.47
CA MET A 1 6.48 -6.36 -6.16
C MET A 1 5.18 -6.79 -5.51
N ARG A 2 5.17 -7.95 -4.88
CA ARG A 2 3.97 -8.44 -4.18
C ARG A 2 4.36 -8.93 -2.80
N SER A 3 3.65 -8.47 -1.76
CA SER A 3 3.89 -8.86 -0.38
C SER A 3 2.60 -9.42 0.22
N ARG A 4 2.70 -10.50 0.98
CA ARG A 4 1.55 -11.16 1.58
C ARG A 4 1.60 -11.03 3.11
N PHE A 5 0.49 -10.62 3.68
CA PHE A 5 0.31 -10.52 5.13
C PHE A 5 -0.69 -11.57 5.60
N SER A 6 -0.44 -12.15 6.76
CA SER A 6 -1.35 -13.14 7.36
C SER A 6 -1.46 -12.93 8.87
N GLY A 7 -2.58 -13.36 9.45
CA GLY A 7 -2.84 -13.18 10.86
C GLY A 7 -3.08 -11.72 11.25
N ALA A 8 -2.89 -11.40 12.51
CA ALA A 8 -3.06 -10.04 13.02
C ALA A 8 -1.92 -9.14 12.54
N VAL A 9 -2.24 -8.10 11.77
CA VAL A 9 -1.28 -7.16 11.22
C VAL A 9 -1.30 -5.87 12.05
N THR A 10 -0.18 -5.56 12.67
CA THR A 10 -0.01 -4.38 13.52
C THR A 10 0.64 -3.25 12.74
N SER A 11 0.63 -2.04 13.33
CA SER A 11 1.36 -0.90 12.78
C SER A 11 2.87 -1.17 12.69
N ALA A 12 3.43 -1.90 13.66
CA ALA A 12 4.84 -2.29 13.64
C ALA A 12 5.16 -3.19 12.43
N ASP A 13 4.25 -4.11 12.09
CA ASP A 13 4.41 -4.95 10.90
C ASP A 13 4.45 -4.12 9.62
N LEU A 14 3.56 -3.14 9.51
CA LEU A 14 3.51 -2.24 8.35
C LEU A 14 4.76 -1.37 8.26
N LEU A 15 5.22 -0.80 9.37
CA LEU A 15 6.44 -0.02 9.40
C LEU A 15 7.66 -0.84 9.00
N HIS A 16 7.75 -2.07 9.51
CA HIS A 16 8.82 -2.99 9.14
C HIS A 16 8.82 -3.26 7.64
N HIS A 17 7.66 -3.53 7.07
CA HIS A 17 7.51 -3.79 5.64
C HIS A 17 7.96 -2.57 4.81
N VAL A 18 7.49 -1.38 5.13
CA VAL A 18 7.88 -0.15 4.42
C VAL A 18 9.39 0.06 4.48
N THR A 19 9.98 -0.14 5.67
CA THR A 19 11.43 -0.01 5.86
C THR A 19 12.20 -1.00 4.99
N GLU A 20 11.79 -2.26 4.96
CA GLU A 20 12.45 -3.29 4.15
C GLU A 20 12.36 -2.99 2.66
N VAL A 21 11.19 -2.56 2.19
CA VAL A 21 11.00 -2.21 0.78
C VAL A 21 11.87 -1.02 0.39
N CYS A 22 11.93 0.01 1.24
CA CYS A 22 12.73 1.21 0.97
C CYS A 22 14.23 0.95 0.98
N ARG A 23 14.69 -0.08 1.68
CA ARG A 23 16.10 -0.48 1.70
C ARG A 23 16.52 -1.26 0.45
N HIS A 24 15.57 -1.74 -0.33
CA HIS A 24 15.90 -2.48 -1.54
C HIS A 24 16.63 -1.57 -2.53
N PRO A 25 17.78 -2.01 -3.13
CA PRO A 25 18.56 -1.16 -4.04
C PRO A 25 17.76 -0.63 -5.22
N ASP A 26 16.78 -1.39 -5.69
CA ASP A 26 15.97 -1.03 -6.87
C ASP A 26 14.65 -0.35 -6.49
N PHE A 27 14.49 0.09 -5.24
CA PHE A 27 13.24 0.71 -4.80
C PHE A 27 12.79 1.88 -5.68
N SER A 28 13.71 2.75 -6.09
CA SER A 28 13.38 3.90 -6.92
C SER A 28 12.87 3.53 -8.31
N GLU A 29 13.10 2.30 -8.74
CA GLU A 29 12.67 1.78 -10.04
C GLU A 29 11.40 0.95 -9.97
N LEU A 30 10.90 0.65 -8.76
CA LEU A 30 9.65 -0.10 -8.60
C LEU A 30 8.47 0.71 -9.15
N ARG A 31 7.68 0.09 -10.00
CA ARG A 31 6.50 0.71 -10.63
C ARG A 31 5.25 0.52 -9.78
N PHE A 32 5.16 -0.62 -9.12
CA PHE A 32 4.00 -0.95 -8.30
C PHE A 32 4.38 -1.87 -7.15
N SER A 33 3.53 -1.86 -6.13
CA SER A 33 3.57 -2.79 -5.01
C SER A 33 2.16 -3.29 -4.74
N ILE A 34 2.01 -4.60 -4.60
CA ILE A 34 0.74 -5.23 -4.23
C ILE A 34 0.87 -5.73 -2.80
N LEU A 35 0.01 -5.22 -1.93
CA LEU A 35 -0.05 -5.62 -0.53
C LEU A 35 -1.26 -6.53 -0.34
N ASP A 36 -1.02 -7.82 -0.20
CA ASP A 36 -2.07 -8.81 -0.09
C ASP A 36 -2.46 -9.04 1.37
N PHE A 37 -3.57 -8.46 1.78
CA PHE A 37 -4.13 -8.57 3.13
C PHE A 37 -5.30 -9.56 3.21
N ARG A 38 -5.52 -10.40 2.19
CA ARG A 38 -6.69 -11.28 2.17
C ARG A 38 -6.71 -12.29 3.31
N ASP A 39 -5.55 -12.68 3.81
CA ASP A 39 -5.41 -13.59 4.96
C ASP A 39 -5.08 -12.86 6.26
N ALA A 40 -5.13 -11.53 6.24
CA ALA A 40 -4.78 -10.69 7.38
C ALA A 40 -6.01 -10.24 8.16
N LYS A 41 -5.82 -10.07 9.46
CA LYS A 41 -6.78 -9.44 10.35
C LYS A 41 -6.23 -8.11 10.82
N ASP A 42 -7.10 -7.12 10.93
CA ASP A 42 -6.73 -5.79 11.34
C ASP A 42 -6.39 -5.75 12.83
N ALA A 43 -5.18 -5.35 13.14
CA ALA A 43 -4.71 -5.08 14.49
C ALA A 43 -3.97 -3.74 14.55
N VAL A 44 -4.23 -2.86 13.60
CA VAL A 44 -3.61 -1.54 13.49
C VAL A 44 -4.28 -0.57 14.46
N ASN A 45 -3.48 0.19 15.19
CA ASN A 45 -3.95 1.24 16.08
C ASN A 45 -4.01 2.57 15.31
N ASP A 46 -5.09 3.32 15.45
CA ASP A 46 -5.27 4.61 14.77
C ASP A 46 -4.16 5.62 15.13
N GLU A 47 -3.66 5.60 16.36
CA GLU A 47 -2.57 6.48 16.77
C GLU A 47 -1.28 6.22 15.98
N ASP A 48 -1.02 4.94 15.68
CA ASP A 48 0.19 4.54 14.95
C ASP A 48 0.07 4.74 13.45
N LEU A 49 -1.15 4.95 12.92
CA LEU A 49 -1.35 5.21 11.50
C LEU A 49 -0.64 6.47 11.02
N LEU A 50 -0.51 7.48 11.88
CA LEU A 50 0.21 8.71 11.52
C LEU A 50 1.67 8.44 11.28
N GLU A 51 2.29 7.55 12.05
CA GLU A 51 3.69 7.17 11.87
C GLU A 51 3.88 6.37 10.58
N VAL A 52 3.00 5.40 10.31
CA VAL A 52 3.01 4.64 9.07
C VAL A 52 2.87 5.58 7.86
N ARG A 53 1.96 6.54 7.95
CA ARG A 53 1.74 7.54 6.91
C ARG A 53 3.00 8.38 6.66
N ALA A 54 3.66 8.83 7.71
CA ALA A 54 4.89 9.62 7.60
C ALA A 54 5.98 8.84 6.85
N GLN A 55 6.13 7.54 7.15
CA GLN A 55 7.09 6.68 6.47
C GLN A 55 6.76 6.49 5.00
N ILE A 56 5.50 6.34 4.66
CA ILE A 56 5.05 6.18 3.27
C ILE A 56 5.24 7.47 2.49
N ILE A 57 4.97 8.63 3.09
CA ILE A 57 5.23 9.93 2.46
C ILE A 57 6.72 10.07 2.16
N GLY A 58 7.58 9.70 3.11
CA GLY A 58 9.04 9.71 2.89
C GLY A 58 9.46 8.78 1.74
N ALA A 59 8.89 7.59 1.68
CA ALA A 59 9.16 6.65 0.59
C ALA A 59 8.76 7.22 -0.77
N GLN A 60 7.67 7.97 -0.85
CA GLN A 60 7.22 8.58 -2.09
C GLN A 60 8.10 9.72 -2.58
N VAL A 61 8.83 10.38 -1.71
CA VAL A 61 9.85 11.35 -2.14
C VAL A 61 10.90 10.67 -3.00
N THR A 62 11.28 9.44 -2.63
CA THR A 62 12.26 8.65 -3.38
C THR A 62 11.66 8.02 -4.64
N ASN A 63 10.39 7.60 -4.58
CA ASN A 63 9.70 6.98 -5.71
C ASN A 63 8.30 7.59 -5.86
N PRO A 64 8.18 8.78 -6.47
CA PRO A 64 6.92 9.53 -6.51
C PRO A 64 5.84 8.93 -7.41
N HIS A 65 6.19 7.95 -8.25
CA HIS A 65 5.25 7.37 -9.20
C HIS A 65 4.82 5.95 -8.87
N ILE A 66 5.25 5.41 -7.74
CA ILE A 66 4.87 4.05 -7.36
C ILE A 66 3.36 3.94 -7.15
N LEU A 67 2.78 2.87 -7.69
CA LEU A 67 1.38 2.53 -7.47
C LEU A 67 1.29 1.46 -6.39
N VAL A 68 0.36 1.60 -5.46
CA VAL A 68 0.15 0.64 -4.39
C VAL A 68 -1.27 0.11 -4.46
N ALA A 69 -1.41 -1.20 -4.61
CA ALA A 69 -2.70 -1.87 -4.61
C ALA A 69 -2.80 -2.75 -3.36
N ALA A 70 -3.81 -2.50 -2.54
CA ALA A 70 -4.08 -3.32 -1.36
C ALA A 70 -5.21 -4.30 -1.68
N LEU A 71 -5.01 -5.58 -1.40
CA LEU A 71 -6.01 -6.63 -1.62
C LEU A 71 -6.64 -7.02 -0.29
N THR A 72 -7.95 -6.85 -0.18
CA THR A 72 -8.67 -7.28 1.00
C THR A 72 -10.17 -7.37 0.73
N THR A 73 -10.85 -8.24 1.48
CA THR A 73 -12.32 -8.30 1.54
C THR A 73 -12.82 -8.08 2.96
N ASP A 74 -11.92 -7.88 3.91
CA ASP A 74 -12.27 -7.67 5.32
C ASP A 74 -12.75 -6.24 5.55
N PRO A 75 -13.98 -6.03 6.09
CA PRO A 75 -14.51 -4.69 6.30
C PRO A 75 -13.67 -3.81 7.22
N GLY A 76 -13.05 -4.36 8.25
CA GLY A 76 -12.18 -3.63 9.16
C GLY A 76 -10.91 -3.14 8.49
N VAL A 77 -10.29 -3.99 7.68
CA VAL A 77 -9.10 -3.63 6.89
C VAL A 77 -9.47 -2.57 5.86
N ILE A 78 -10.60 -2.73 5.16
CA ILE A 78 -11.09 -1.74 4.19
C ILE A 78 -11.29 -0.39 4.85
N GLU A 79 -11.91 -0.35 6.02
CA GLU A 79 -12.16 0.89 6.75
C GLU A 79 -10.86 1.62 7.12
N HIS A 80 -9.88 0.89 7.66
CA HIS A 80 -8.59 1.47 8.01
C HIS A 80 -7.82 1.98 6.79
N LEU A 81 -7.80 1.21 5.72
CA LEU A 81 -7.14 1.62 4.47
C LEU A 81 -7.82 2.85 3.85
N THR A 82 -9.15 2.88 3.84
CA THR A 82 -9.91 4.02 3.32
C THR A 82 -9.61 5.27 4.12
N ARG A 83 -9.58 5.16 5.45
CA ARG A 83 -9.26 6.27 6.34
C ARG A 83 -7.84 6.77 6.11
N PHE A 84 -6.89 5.84 5.97
CA PHE A 84 -5.50 6.13 5.68
C PHE A 84 -5.34 6.88 4.36
N ILE A 85 -6.01 6.43 3.30
CA ILE A 85 -5.96 7.05 1.97
C ILE A 85 -6.52 8.48 2.02
N ARG A 86 -7.62 8.70 2.75
CA ARG A 86 -8.26 10.02 2.87
C ARG A 86 -7.40 11.03 3.63
N LEU A 87 -6.55 10.57 4.54
CA LEU A 87 -5.70 11.45 5.34
C LEU A 87 -4.49 11.96 4.57
N GLY A 88 -4.22 11.45 3.38
CA GLY A 88 -2.98 11.73 2.67
C GLY A 88 -3.14 12.32 1.29
N ALA A 89 -2.07 12.93 0.79
CA ALA A 89 -1.93 13.36 -0.59
C ALA A 89 -1.77 12.16 -1.55
N LEU A 90 -1.89 10.93 -1.05
CA LEU A 90 -1.59 9.67 -1.72
C LEU A 90 -2.80 9.00 -2.35
N ASN A 91 -3.96 9.65 -2.32
CA ASN A 91 -5.24 9.05 -2.71
C ASN A 91 -5.31 8.57 -4.17
N ARG A 92 -4.43 9.08 -5.04
CA ARG A 92 -4.37 8.66 -6.45
C ARG A 92 -3.46 7.46 -6.68
N GLN A 93 -2.56 7.18 -5.74
CA GLN A 93 -1.52 6.16 -5.91
C GLN A 93 -1.80 4.90 -5.10
N ILE A 94 -2.75 4.94 -4.16
CA ILE A 94 -3.12 3.81 -3.32
C ILE A 94 -4.60 3.52 -3.53
N GLN A 95 -4.92 2.27 -3.93
CA GLN A 95 -6.28 1.82 -4.12
C GLN A 95 -6.48 0.44 -3.49
N VAL A 96 -7.74 0.14 -3.13
CA VAL A 96 -8.12 -1.13 -2.51
C VAL A 96 -8.91 -1.96 -3.53
N PHE A 97 -8.56 -3.24 -3.64
CA PHE A 97 -9.22 -4.18 -4.54
C PHE A 97 -9.54 -5.49 -3.81
N SER A 98 -10.54 -6.20 -4.29
CA SER A 98 -10.92 -7.51 -3.75
C SER A 98 -10.15 -8.67 -4.39
N THR A 99 -9.61 -8.49 -5.60
CA THR A 99 -8.90 -9.54 -6.34
C THR A 99 -7.61 -9.00 -6.96
N PRO A 100 -6.62 -9.89 -7.18
CA PRO A 100 -5.40 -9.50 -7.91
C PRO A 100 -5.66 -9.04 -9.33
N GLU A 101 -6.65 -9.60 -9.99
CA GLU A 101 -7.01 -9.27 -11.37
C GLU A 101 -7.44 -7.81 -11.49
N LEU A 102 -8.31 -7.35 -10.58
CA LEU A 102 -8.74 -5.96 -10.54
C LEU A 102 -7.57 -5.01 -10.26
N ALA A 103 -6.68 -5.40 -9.36
CA ALA A 103 -5.49 -4.62 -9.04
C ALA A 103 -4.58 -4.48 -10.27
N MET A 104 -4.32 -5.58 -10.98
CA MET A 104 -3.46 -5.56 -12.16
C MET A 104 -4.08 -4.76 -13.31
N ASP A 105 -5.39 -4.83 -13.48
CA ASP A 105 -6.09 -4.00 -14.46
C ASP A 105 -5.92 -2.51 -14.19
N TRP A 106 -6.05 -2.11 -12.92
CA TRP A 106 -5.83 -0.73 -12.51
C TRP A 106 -4.39 -0.29 -12.74
N ILE A 107 -3.41 -1.12 -12.37
CA ILE A 107 -1.99 -0.81 -12.57
C ILE A 107 -1.69 -0.63 -14.05
N ALA A 108 -2.19 -1.51 -14.90
CA ALA A 108 -2.00 -1.42 -16.35
C ALA A 108 -2.62 -0.14 -16.91
N GLU A 109 -3.82 0.21 -16.48
CA GLU A 109 -4.52 1.42 -16.89
C GLU A 109 -3.74 2.69 -16.51
N GLN A 110 -3.26 2.77 -15.26
CA GLN A 110 -2.46 3.91 -14.80
C GLN A 110 -1.14 4.02 -15.56
N SER A 111 -0.52 2.90 -15.87
CA SER A 111 0.73 2.88 -16.64
C SER A 111 0.53 3.39 -18.06
N MET A 112 -0.60 3.09 -18.69
CA MET A 112 -0.95 3.62 -20.03
C MET A 112 -1.11 5.13 -20.01
N PHE A 113 -1.76 5.68 -19.00
CA PHE A 113 -1.92 7.14 -18.86
C PHE A 113 -0.60 7.86 -18.72
N ARG A 114 0.38 7.24 -18.10
CA ARG A 114 1.71 7.84 -17.89
C ARG A 114 2.58 7.85 -19.14
N LEU A 115 2.27 7.02 -20.13
CA LEU A 115 3.00 6.98 -21.40
C LEU A 115 2.54 8.08 -22.35
N HIS A 116 1.48 8.74 -22.03
CA HIS A 116 0.93 9.86 -22.78
C HIS A 116 1.11 11.16 -22.02
#